data_3728cc9b8ef6af4c34134d1b2e39d83c
#
_entry.id   3728cc9b8ef6af4c34134d1b2e39d83c
#
_cell.length_a   1.000
_cell.length_b   1.000
_cell.length_c   1.000
_cell.angle_alpha   90.00
_cell.angle_beta   90.00
_cell.angle_gamma   90.00
#
_symmetry.space_group_name_H-M   'P 1'
#
loop_
_entity.id
_entity.type
_entity.pdbx_description
1 polymer ?
#
loop_
_entity_poly.entity_id
_entity_poly.type
_entity_poly.pdbx_seq_one_letter_code
_entity_poly.pdbx_strand_id
1 'polypeptide(L)'
;METTSFVRNRYWILRHGKSIPNERGLIVSSMENGTRAEFQLASEGVQQAELAGELFLKALKESNTPLENVRICYSPFSRTTHTAKVVASMLNLPFEGPQCKVMEDLRERFFGPSFELMSHDKYEEIWALDAKDPFMRPEGGESVDDVASRLANAIAIMESEFQGCAILIVSHGDPLQILQTVLHAVKQHIASSSNGLASRVKAARVPSILSQHQDFALLTGELRAVI
;
A
#
# COMPACT_ATOMS: atom_id res chain seq x y z
N MET A 1 20.60 19.97 -12.01
CA MET A 1 19.81 20.42 -10.85
C MET A 1 19.38 19.19 -10.10
N GLU A 2 19.93 18.95 -8.91
CA GLU A 2 19.44 17.89 -8.05
C GLU A 2 18.00 18.26 -7.66
N THR A 3 17.04 17.47 -8.09
CA THR A 3 15.67 17.55 -7.59
C THR A 3 15.73 17.16 -6.12
N THR A 4 15.67 18.13 -5.23
CA THR A 4 15.57 17.88 -3.79
C THR A 4 14.39 16.96 -3.55
N SER A 5 14.67 15.69 -3.26
CA SER A 5 13.64 14.71 -2.90
C SER A 5 12.89 15.22 -1.67
N PHE A 6 11.56 15.16 -1.70
CA PHE A 6 10.71 15.55 -0.58
C PHE A 6 10.63 14.46 0.51
N VAL A 7 11.27 13.31 0.27
CA VAL A 7 11.41 12.17 1.18
C VAL A 7 12.89 11.79 1.31
N ARG A 8 13.23 11.19 2.47
CA ARG A 8 14.59 10.76 2.80
C ARG A 8 14.87 9.31 2.41
N ASN A 9 13.84 8.55 2.11
CA ASN A 9 13.90 7.14 1.79
C ASN A 9 13.42 6.88 0.35
N ARG A 10 13.73 5.71 -0.18
CA ARG A 10 13.20 5.22 -1.46
C ARG A 10 12.08 4.24 -1.20
N TYR A 11 10.98 4.32 -1.96
CA TYR A 11 9.79 3.55 -1.71
C TYR A 11 9.43 2.63 -2.88
N TRP A 12 9.14 1.39 -2.55
CA TRP A 12 8.47 0.41 -3.38
C TRP A 12 7.14 0.04 -2.74
N ILE A 13 6.17 -0.26 -3.56
CA ILE A 13 4.88 -0.78 -3.14
C ILE A 13 4.67 -2.16 -3.72
N LEU A 14 4.04 -3.04 -2.95
CA LEU A 14 3.69 -4.39 -3.34
C LEU A 14 2.26 -4.68 -2.92
N ARG A 15 1.37 -4.92 -3.89
CA ARG A 15 0.08 -5.50 -3.58
C ARG A 15 0.27 -6.95 -3.18
N HIS A 16 -0.38 -7.38 -2.09
CA HIS A 16 -0.32 -8.79 -1.66
C HIS A 16 -0.60 -9.74 -2.83
N GLY A 17 -0.02 -10.95 -2.80
CA GLY A 17 -0.30 -12.00 -3.76
C GLY A 17 -1.76 -12.44 -3.71
N LYS A 18 -2.22 -13.18 -4.72
CA LYS A 18 -3.59 -13.71 -4.79
C LYS A 18 -3.94 -14.44 -3.50
N SER A 19 -4.98 -13.98 -2.82
CA SER A 19 -5.44 -14.52 -1.54
C SER A 19 -6.59 -15.50 -1.72
N ILE A 20 -6.89 -16.28 -0.68
CA ILE A 20 -8.08 -17.15 -0.65
C ILE A 20 -9.37 -16.34 -0.90
N PRO A 21 -9.58 -15.15 -0.29
CA PRO A 21 -10.69 -14.28 -0.67
C PRO A 21 -10.73 -13.92 -2.16
N ASN A 22 -9.58 -13.62 -2.78
CA ASN A 22 -9.55 -13.33 -4.22
C ASN A 22 -10.01 -14.53 -5.06
N GLU A 23 -9.61 -15.75 -4.71
CA GLU A 23 -10.08 -16.97 -5.41
C GLU A 23 -11.58 -17.19 -5.27
N ARG A 24 -12.13 -16.83 -4.10
CA ARG A 24 -13.55 -17.00 -3.79
C ARG A 24 -14.42 -15.82 -4.26
N GLY A 25 -13.80 -14.75 -4.78
CA GLY A 25 -14.49 -13.53 -5.17
C GLY A 25 -15.14 -12.80 -3.98
N LEU A 26 -14.50 -12.80 -2.79
CA LEU A 26 -15.04 -12.23 -1.57
C LEU A 26 -14.32 -10.93 -1.18
N ILE A 27 -15.09 -9.93 -0.78
CA ILE A 27 -14.59 -8.71 -0.15
C ILE A 27 -14.27 -9.01 1.32
N VAL A 28 -13.00 -8.86 1.71
CA VAL A 28 -12.54 -8.97 3.10
C VAL A 28 -11.78 -7.71 3.44
N SER A 29 -12.44 -6.81 4.15
CA SER A 29 -11.99 -5.44 4.39
C SER A 29 -11.96 -5.04 5.87
N SER A 30 -12.68 -5.77 6.75
CA SER A 30 -12.65 -5.53 8.19
C SER A 30 -11.37 -6.08 8.84
N MET A 31 -10.92 -5.43 9.92
CA MET A 31 -9.79 -5.93 10.73
C MET A 31 -10.10 -7.30 11.33
N GLU A 32 -11.34 -7.53 11.74
CA GLU A 32 -11.79 -8.79 12.34
C GLU A 32 -11.56 -9.97 11.37
N ASN A 33 -12.03 -9.86 10.13
CA ASN A 33 -11.85 -10.93 9.14
C ASN A 33 -10.44 -10.90 8.52
N GLY A 34 -9.92 -9.74 8.18
CA GLY A 34 -8.65 -9.60 7.47
C GLY A 34 -7.45 -10.22 8.19
N THR A 35 -7.46 -10.29 9.51
CA THR A 35 -6.40 -10.90 10.32
C THR A 35 -6.55 -12.41 10.51
N ARG A 36 -7.67 -13.01 10.08
CA ARG A 36 -7.91 -14.45 10.23
C ARG A 36 -7.05 -15.26 9.25
N ALA A 37 -6.44 -16.34 9.75
CA ALA A 37 -5.53 -17.18 8.96
C ALA A 37 -6.18 -17.81 7.72
N GLU A 38 -7.49 -18.04 7.75
CA GLU A 38 -8.25 -18.59 6.61
C GLU A 38 -8.29 -17.66 5.38
N PHE A 39 -7.94 -16.37 5.53
CA PHE A 39 -7.90 -15.38 4.47
C PHE A 39 -6.47 -15.01 4.02
N GLN A 40 -5.53 -15.90 4.26
CA GLN A 40 -4.13 -15.78 3.81
C GLN A 40 -3.98 -15.93 2.28
N LEU A 41 -2.73 -15.99 1.80
CA LEU A 41 -2.44 -16.26 0.39
C LEU A 41 -2.91 -17.65 -0.04
N ALA A 42 -3.43 -17.73 -1.27
CA ALA A 42 -3.55 -18.96 -2.02
C ALA A 42 -2.19 -19.39 -2.58
N SER A 43 -2.09 -20.62 -3.11
CA SER A 43 -0.82 -21.17 -3.63
C SER A 43 -0.23 -20.30 -4.75
N GLU A 44 -1.06 -19.80 -5.67
CA GLU A 44 -0.63 -18.86 -6.72
C GLU A 44 -0.09 -17.56 -6.13
N GLY A 45 -0.71 -17.07 -5.05
CA GLY A 45 -0.27 -15.84 -4.39
C GLY A 45 1.09 -15.98 -3.70
N VAL A 46 1.46 -17.17 -3.23
CA VAL A 46 2.81 -17.45 -2.70
C VAL A 46 3.84 -17.31 -3.83
N GLN A 47 3.59 -17.92 -5.00
CA GLN A 47 4.48 -17.79 -6.16
C GLN A 47 4.62 -16.34 -6.63
N GLN A 48 3.53 -15.58 -6.62
CA GLN A 48 3.57 -14.14 -6.93
C GLN A 48 4.44 -13.37 -5.92
N ALA A 49 4.36 -13.70 -4.64
CA ALA A 49 5.17 -13.07 -3.60
C ALA A 49 6.65 -13.44 -3.71
N GLU A 50 6.99 -14.69 -4.09
CA GLU A 50 8.35 -15.13 -4.37
C GLU A 50 8.93 -14.33 -5.55
N LEU A 51 8.21 -14.24 -6.66
CA LEU A 51 8.62 -13.45 -7.83
C LEU A 51 8.82 -11.97 -7.47
N ALA A 52 7.91 -11.39 -6.68
CA ALA A 52 8.05 -10.00 -6.21
C ALA A 52 9.31 -9.82 -5.35
N GLY A 53 9.65 -10.81 -4.50
CA GLY A 53 10.88 -10.83 -3.71
C GLY A 53 12.14 -10.85 -4.59
N GLU A 54 12.16 -11.67 -5.64
CA GLU A 54 13.26 -11.74 -6.62
C GLU A 54 13.43 -10.39 -7.35
N LEU A 55 12.32 -9.80 -7.82
CA LEU A 55 12.34 -8.51 -8.50
C LEU A 55 12.82 -7.38 -7.58
N PHE A 56 12.40 -7.39 -6.32
CA PHE A 56 12.85 -6.42 -5.35
C PHE A 56 14.34 -6.59 -5.03
N LEU A 57 14.81 -7.81 -4.83
CA LEU A 57 16.24 -8.09 -4.63
C LEU A 57 17.09 -7.62 -5.83
N LYS A 58 16.59 -7.81 -7.05
CA LYS A 58 17.24 -7.30 -8.27
C LYS A 58 17.32 -5.77 -8.25
N ALA A 59 16.22 -5.08 -7.95
CA ALA A 59 16.18 -3.62 -7.86
C ALA A 59 17.14 -3.07 -6.77
N LEU A 60 17.27 -3.74 -5.64
CA LEU A 60 18.22 -3.41 -4.59
C LEU A 60 19.67 -3.53 -5.07
N LYS A 61 20.01 -4.59 -5.79
CA LYS A 61 21.34 -4.80 -6.39
C LYS A 61 21.66 -3.72 -7.43
N GLU A 62 20.75 -3.43 -8.32
CA GLU A 62 20.91 -2.39 -9.35
C GLU A 62 21.11 -0.99 -8.75
N SER A 63 20.52 -0.74 -7.60
CA SER A 63 20.66 0.53 -6.88
C SER A 63 21.76 0.53 -5.82
N ASN A 64 22.59 -0.52 -5.75
CA ASN A 64 23.64 -0.73 -4.74
C ASN A 64 23.15 -0.50 -3.31
N THR A 65 21.92 -0.97 -3.00
CA THR A 65 21.34 -0.84 -1.66
C THR A 65 21.67 -2.07 -0.82
N PRO A 66 22.42 -1.92 0.29
CA PRO A 66 22.72 -3.03 1.17
C PRO A 66 21.46 -3.48 1.93
N LEU A 67 21.37 -4.80 2.22
CA LEU A 67 20.19 -5.39 2.86
C LEU A 67 19.92 -4.84 4.27
N GLU A 68 20.93 -4.37 4.98
CA GLU A 68 20.79 -3.69 6.27
C GLU A 68 19.95 -2.42 6.20
N ASN A 69 19.91 -1.76 5.03
CA ASN A 69 19.10 -0.57 4.77
C ASN A 69 17.72 -0.87 4.19
N VAL A 70 17.32 -2.14 4.13
CA VAL A 70 15.97 -2.52 3.69
C VAL A 70 15.01 -2.50 4.87
N ARG A 71 13.79 -2.01 4.63
CA ARG A 71 12.66 -2.10 5.56
C ARG A 71 11.44 -2.63 4.82
N ILE A 72 10.71 -3.54 5.46
CA ILE A 72 9.43 -4.08 4.97
C ILE A 72 8.34 -3.62 5.93
N CYS A 73 7.51 -2.68 5.48
CA CYS A 73 6.36 -2.18 6.24
C CYS A 73 5.09 -2.81 5.65
N TYR A 74 4.27 -3.46 6.48
CA TYR A 74 3.17 -4.26 5.98
C TYR A 74 1.88 -4.10 6.80
N SER A 75 0.74 -4.28 6.12
CA SER A 75 -0.58 -4.33 6.73
C SER A 75 -0.73 -5.56 7.64
N PRO A 76 -1.48 -5.47 8.76
CA PRO A 76 -1.69 -6.60 9.68
C PRO A 76 -2.55 -7.74 9.12
N PHE A 77 -3.18 -7.58 7.95
CA PHE A 77 -4.03 -8.61 7.35
C PHE A 77 -3.22 -9.87 7.01
N SER A 78 -3.83 -11.04 7.16
CA SER A 78 -3.12 -12.32 6.98
C SER A 78 -2.50 -12.48 5.59
N ARG A 79 -3.17 -12.02 4.52
CA ARG A 79 -2.64 -12.06 3.15
C ARG A 79 -1.42 -11.17 2.92
N THR A 80 -1.38 -9.98 3.52
CA THR A 80 -0.22 -9.07 3.46
C THR A 80 0.92 -9.52 4.36
N THR A 81 0.61 -10.01 5.56
CA THR A 81 1.58 -10.63 6.46
C THR A 81 2.26 -11.84 5.81
N HIS A 82 1.48 -12.70 5.13
CA HIS A 82 2.03 -13.86 4.42
C HIS A 82 2.90 -13.41 3.24
N THR A 83 2.47 -12.44 2.44
CA THR A 83 3.29 -11.84 1.37
C THR A 83 4.61 -11.28 1.92
N ALA A 84 4.56 -10.50 2.99
CA ALA A 84 5.75 -9.91 3.61
C ALA A 84 6.71 -10.97 4.16
N LYS A 85 6.19 -12.07 4.74
CA LYS A 85 7.01 -13.22 5.20
C LYS A 85 7.75 -13.88 4.05
N VAL A 86 7.07 -14.13 2.93
CA VAL A 86 7.67 -14.74 1.74
C VAL A 86 8.78 -13.83 1.21
N VAL A 87 8.51 -12.54 1.03
CA VAL A 87 9.51 -11.58 0.55
C VAL A 87 10.71 -11.49 1.52
N ALA A 88 10.47 -11.39 2.81
CA ALA A 88 11.56 -11.36 3.81
C ALA A 88 12.45 -12.61 3.70
N SER A 89 11.85 -13.81 3.53
CA SER A 89 12.58 -15.06 3.31
C SER A 89 13.45 -15.01 2.05
N MET A 90 12.93 -14.49 0.94
CA MET A 90 13.67 -14.33 -0.33
C MET A 90 14.90 -13.40 -0.18
N LEU A 91 14.82 -12.42 0.72
CA LEU A 91 15.91 -11.50 1.04
C LEU A 91 16.82 -12.01 2.16
N ASN A 92 16.57 -13.20 2.73
CA ASN A 92 17.24 -13.73 3.92
C ASN A 92 17.16 -12.78 5.14
N LEU A 93 16.04 -12.05 5.28
CA LEU A 93 15.77 -11.19 6.42
C LEU A 93 14.91 -11.92 7.46
N PRO A 94 15.24 -11.86 8.76
CA PRO A 94 14.40 -12.41 9.81
C PRO A 94 13.08 -11.63 9.89
N PHE A 95 11.95 -12.30 9.67
CA PHE A 95 10.64 -11.63 9.65
C PHE A 95 10.28 -11.00 11.00
N GLU A 96 10.65 -11.63 12.10
CA GLU A 96 10.46 -11.08 13.47
C GLU A 96 11.55 -10.05 13.84
N GLY A 97 12.41 -9.68 12.90
CA GLY A 97 13.51 -8.75 13.11
C GLY A 97 13.08 -7.29 12.95
N PRO A 98 13.96 -6.34 13.28
CA PRO A 98 13.65 -4.89 13.28
C PRO A 98 13.44 -4.31 11.87
N GLN A 99 13.73 -5.08 10.83
CA GLN A 99 13.56 -4.64 9.44
C GLN A 99 12.13 -4.87 8.92
N CYS A 100 11.31 -5.66 9.61
CA CYS A 100 9.93 -5.94 9.26
C CYS A 100 9.00 -5.29 10.30
N LYS A 101 8.13 -4.37 9.85
CA LYS A 101 7.26 -3.60 10.73
C LYS A 101 5.81 -3.70 10.28
N VAL A 102 4.95 -4.21 11.17
CA VAL A 102 3.51 -4.13 10.96
C VAL A 102 3.01 -2.70 11.19
N MET A 103 2.14 -2.22 10.31
CA MET A 103 1.55 -0.89 10.41
C MET A 103 0.05 -0.97 10.10
N GLU A 104 -0.78 -0.64 11.08
CA GLU A 104 -2.24 -0.68 10.91
C GLU A 104 -2.74 0.30 9.85
N ASP A 105 -2.08 1.44 9.71
CA ASP A 105 -2.40 2.44 8.69
C ASP A 105 -2.27 1.93 7.24
N LEU A 106 -1.60 0.78 7.04
CA LEU A 106 -1.49 0.08 5.75
C LEU A 106 -2.60 -0.96 5.51
N ARG A 107 -3.59 -1.11 6.42
CA ARG A 107 -4.69 -2.07 6.27
C ARG A 107 -5.53 -1.78 5.03
N GLU A 108 -6.35 -2.77 4.61
CA GLU A 108 -7.34 -2.58 3.55
C GLU A 108 -8.31 -1.45 3.94
N ARG A 109 -8.88 -0.78 2.94
CA ARG A 109 -9.99 0.14 3.13
C ARG A 109 -11.20 -0.64 3.61
N PHE A 110 -11.76 -0.23 4.74
CA PHE A 110 -13.00 -0.82 5.21
C PHE A 110 -14.18 -0.22 4.43
N PHE A 111 -14.84 -1.07 3.66
CA PHE A 111 -15.95 -0.64 2.81
C PHE A 111 -17.30 -0.58 3.54
N GLY A 112 -17.32 -0.94 4.84
CA GLY A 112 -18.51 -0.99 5.66
C GLY A 112 -19.09 -2.40 5.81
N PRO A 113 -19.95 -2.61 6.82
CA PRO A 113 -20.46 -3.94 7.16
C PRO A 113 -21.32 -4.57 6.06
N SER A 114 -22.00 -3.75 5.26
CA SER A 114 -22.85 -4.24 4.17
C SER A 114 -22.07 -4.83 2.98
N PHE A 115 -20.77 -4.53 2.86
CA PHE A 115 -19.89 -5.06 1.81
C PHE A 115 -19.02 -6.21 2.31
N GLU A 116 -18.89 -6.40 3.61
CA GLU A 116 -18.01 -7.41 4.18
C GLU A 116 -18.50 -8.82 3.84
N LEU A 117 -17.60 -9.68 3.34
CA LEU A 117 -17.85 -11.04 2.84
C LEU A 117 -18.82 -11.13 1.63
N MET A 118 -19.13 -10.00 0.99
CA MET A 118 -19.92 -9.97 -0.24
C MET A 118 -19.07 -10.28 -1.47
N SER A 119 -19.75 -10.54 -2.60
CA SER A 119 -19.11 -10.75 -3.90
C SER A 119 -18.31 -9.51 -4.35
N HIS A 120 -17.21 -9.74 -5.07
CA HIS A 120 -16.43 -8.70 -5.74
C HIS A 120 -17.24 -7.82 -6.70
N ASP A 121 -18.38 -8.29 -7.23
CA ASP A 121 -19.26 -7.50 -8.08
C ASP A 121 -19.75 -6.23 -7.38
N LYS A 122 -19.75 -6.23 -6.05
CA LYS A 122 -20.11 -5.07 -5.23
C LYS A 122 -19.08 -3.93 -5.27
N TYR A 123 -17.88 -4.16 -5.77
CA TYR A 123 -16.90 -3.08 -5.95
C TYR A 123 -17.39 -1.99 -6.91
N GLU A 124 -18.23 -2.32 -7.89
CA GLU A 124 -18.79 -1.33 -8.83
C GLU A 124 -19.59 -0.23 -8.09
N GLU A 125 -20.32 -0.60 -7.03
CA GLU A 125 -21.08 0.34 -6.21
C GLU A 125 -20.15 1.30 -5.45
N ILE A 126 -19.04 0.79 -4.93
CA ILE A 126 -18.02 1.56 -4.20
C ILE A 126 -17.30 2.50 -5.16
N TRP A 127 -16.88 2.02 -6.33
CA TRP A 127 -16.17 2.83 -7.32
C TRP A 127 -17.05 3.94 -7.92
N ALA A 128 -18.34 3.69 -8.10
CA ALA A 128 -19.30 4.71 -8.53
C ALA A 128 -19.45 5.83 -7.47
N LEU A 129 -19.39 5.47 -6.19
CA LEU A 129 -19.40 6.44 -5.09
C LEU A 129 -18.12 7.29 -5.11
N ASP A 130 -16.96 6.66 -5.22
CA ASP A 130 -15.65 7.32 -5.23
C ASP A 130 -15.48 8.28 -6.42
N ALA A 131 -15.95 7.87 -7.60
CA ALA A 131 -15.94 8.71 -8.80
C ALA A 131 -16.80 9.96 -8.65
N LYS A 132 -17.89 9.85 -7.92
CA LYS A 132 -18.80 10.97 -7.65
C LYS A 132 -18.23 11.92 -6.60
N ASP A 133 -17.75 11.38 -5.49
CA ASP A 133 -17.20 12.14 -4.38
C ASP A 133 -16.25 11.26 -3.52
N PRO A 134 -14.93 11.44 -3.62
CA PRO A 134 -13.96 10.64 -2.87
C PRO A 134 -13.94 10.94 -1.36
N PHE A 135 -14.69 11.92 -0.88
CA PHE A 135 -14.90 12.21 0.54
C PHE A 135 -16.13 11.50 1.11
N MET A 136 -16.98 10.95 0.24
CA MET A 136 -18.16 10.21 0.68
C MET A 136 -17.75 8.83 1.21
N ARG A 137 -18.32 8.45 2.36
CA ARG A 137 -18.10 7.14 2.99
C ARG A 137 -19.22 6.18 2.58
N PRO A 138 -18.90 4.93 2.21
CA PRO A 138 -19.88 3.86 2.32
C PRO A 138 -20.39 3.78 3.77
N GLU A 139 -21.62 3.34 3.98
CA GLU A 139 -22.19 3.28 5.32
C GLU A 139 -21.32 2.44 6.28
N GLY A 140 -20.86 3.07 7.36
CA GLY A 140 -19.96 2.48 8.34
C GLY A 140 -18.53 2.21 7.85
N GLY A 141 -18.17 2.64 6.61
CA GLY A 141 -16.86 2.44 6.01
C GLY A 141 -15.98 3.69 5.97
N GLU A 142 -14.84 3.58 5.27
CA GLU A 142 -13.86 4.65 5.03
C GLU A 142 -14.09 5.28 3.64
N SER A 143 -13.94 6.60 3.53
CA SER A 143 -13.82 7.31 2.25
C SER A 143 -12.41 7.15 1.66
N VAL A 144 -12.21 7.53 0.41
CA VAL A 144 -10.86 7.61 -0.21
C VAL A 144 -9.99 8.59 0.58
N ASP A 145 -10.54 9.72 1.05
CA ASP A 145 -9.80 10.72 1.84
C ASP A 145 -9.41 10.20 3.23
N ASP A 146 -10.25 9.41 3.89
CA ASP A 146 -9.88 8.76 5.17
C ASP A 146 -8.65 7.87 4.98
N VAL A 147 -8.64 7.06 3.92
CA VAL A 147 -7.52 6.19 3.58
C VAL A 147 -6.27 7.01 3.23
N ALA A 148 -6.40 8.06 2.41
CA ALA A 148 -5.30 8.97 2.09
C ALA A 148 -4.69 9.60 3.35
N SER A 149 -5.53 9.94 4.33
CA SER A 149 -5.11 10.53 5.61
C SER A 149 -4.22 9.58 6.42
N ARG A 150 -4.68 8.31 6.62
CA ARG A 150 -3.88 7.34 7.39
C ARG A 150 -2.62 6.88 6.65
N LEU A 151 -2.66 6.80 5.31
CA LEU A 151 -1.46 6.50 4.52
C LEU A 151 -0.42 7.63 4.61
N ALA A 152 -0.86 8.89 4.64
CA ALA A 152 0.04 10.03 4.89
C ALA A 152 0.71 9.93 6.27
N ASN A 153 -0.04 9.50 7.30
CA ASN A 153 0.52 9.22 8.62
C ASN A 153 1.54 8.08 8.58
N ALA A 154 1.23 6.98 7.87
CA ALA A 154 2.20 5.88 7.70
C ALA A 154 3.51 6.34 7.07
N ILE A 155 3.46 7.13 5.99
CA ILE A 155 4.67 7.70 5.36
C ILE A 155 5.41 8.63 6.33
N ALA A 156 4.70 9.49 7.07
CA ALA A 156 5.33 10.38 8.05
C ALA A 156 6.07 9.60 9.16
N ILE A 157 5.49 8.49 9.64
CA ILE A 157 6.14 7.60 10.61
C ILE A 157 7.41 6.99 9.99
N MET A 158 7.32 6.42 8.77
CA MET A 158 8.48 5.84 8.09
C MET A 158 9.59 6.87 7.88
N GLU A 159 9.25 8.10 7.49
CA GLU A 159 10.20 9.20 7.31
C GLU A 159 10.80 9.70 8.62
N SER A 160 10.11 9.55 9.74
CA SER A 160 10.67 9.89 11.07
C SER A 160 11.60 8.83 11.62
N GLU A 161 11.32 7.55 11.35
CA GLU A 161 12.05 6.41 11.91
C GLU A 161 13.23 5.96 11.04
N PHE A 162 13.15 6.11 9.72
CA PHE A 162 14.12 5.59 8.78
C PHE A 162 14.77 6.71 7.97
N GLN A 163 16.05 6.51 7.63
CA GLN A 163 16.81 7.44 6.78
C GLN A 163 17.72 6.68 5.83
N GLY A 164 17.67 7.03 4.55
CA GLY A 164 18.49 6.40 3.50
C GLY A 164 18.14 4.94 3.24
N CYS A 165 16.94 4.53 3.61
CA CYS A 165 16.47 3.16 3.47
C CYS A 165 15.72 2.92 2.14
N ALA A 166 15.73 1.67 1.70
CA ALA A 166 14.79 1.14 0.73
C ALA A 166 13.59 0.54 1.49
N ILE A 167 12.43 1.16 1.36
CA ILE A 167 11.22 0.75 2.07
C ILE A 167 10.27 0.07 1.11
N LEU A 168 9.94 -1.19 1.40
CA LEU A 168 8.88 -1.95 0.73
C LEU A 168 7.60 -1.84 1.54
N ILE A 169 6.56 -1.28 0.94
CA ILE A 169 5.21 -1.21 1.52
C ILE A 169 4.38 -2.37 0.97
N VAL A 170 4.00 -3.33 1.81
CA VAL A 170 3.13 -4.44 1.44
C VAL A 170 1.71 -4.16 1.93
N SER A 171 0.79 -3.93 0.99
CA SER A 171 -0.58 -3.52 1.29
C SER A 171 -1.57 -4.09 0.27
N HIS A 172 -2.68 -3.43 0.06
CA HIS A 172 -3.84 -3.90 -0.71
C HIS A 172 -4.08 -3.03 -1.94
N GLY A 173 -5.00 -3.46 -2.81
CA GLY A 173 -5.29 -2.76 -4.06
C GLY A 173 -5.66 -1.31 -3.83
N ASP A 174 -6.72 -1.06 -3.09
CA ASP A 174 -7.29 0.27 -2.91
C ASP A 174 -6.33 1.23 -2.17
N PRO A 175 -5.75 0.89 -1.00
CA PRO A 175 -4.77 1.75 -0.33
C PRO A 175 -3.56 2.09 -1.20
N LEU A 176 -3.03 1.14 -2.00
CA LEU A 176 -1.88 1.39 -2.85
C LEU A 176 -2.20 2.26 -4.06
N GLN A 177 -3.41 2.16 -4.62
CA GLN A 177 -3.90 3.08 -5.66
C GLN A 177 -3.97 4.51 -5.11
N ILE A 178 -4.60 4.67 -3.95
CA ILE A 178 -4.75 5.97 -3.27
C ILE A 178 -3.37 6.56 -2.92
N LEU A 179 -2.46 5.75 -2.38
CA LEU A 179 -1.10 6.19 -2.08
C LEU A 179 -0.36 6.70 -3.32
N GLN A 180 -0.41 5.95 -4.43
CA GLN A 180 0.22 6.36 -5.68
C GLN A 180 -0.36 7.67 -6.21
N THR A 181 -1.68 7.84 -6.17
CA THR A 181 -2.37 9.05 -6.59
C THR A 181 -1.86 10.27 -5.82
N VAL A 182 -1.79 10.18 -4.49
CA VAL A 182 -1.27 11.26 -3.64
C VAL A 182 0.21 11.53 -3.93
N LEU A 183 1.05 10.49 -3.98
CA LEU A 183 2.49 10.66 -4.23
C LEU A 183 2.79 11.22 -5.62
N HIS A 184 2.01 10.81 -6.64
CA HIS A 184 2.11 11.34 -8.00
C HIS A 184 1.79 12.84 -8.03
N ALA A 185 0.70 13.26 -7.41
CA ALA A 185 0.32 14.66 -7.31
C ALA A 185 1.37 15.48 -6.55
N VAL A 186 1.89 14.95 -5.43
CA VAL A 186 2.97 15.61 -4.67
C VAL A 186 4.21 15.83 -5.55
N LYS A 187 4.59 14.86 -6.39
CA LYS A 187 5.72 14.99 -7.33
C LYS A 187 5.49 16.10 -8.37
N GLN A 188 4.29 16.19 -8.92
CA GLN A 188 3.96 17.20 -9.94
C GLN A 188 3.96 18.63 -9.38
N HIS A 189 3.58 18.79 -8.11
CA HIS A 189 3.51 20.11 -7.44
C HIS A 189 4.83 20.55 -6.79
N ILE A 190 5.95 19.85 -7.00
CA ILE A 190 7.29 20.20 -6.46
C ILE A 190 7.74 21.60 -6.87
N ALA A 191 7.31 22.10 -8.04
CA ALA A 191 7.76 23.38 -8.61
C ALA A 191 7.23 24.62 -7.87
N SER A 192 6.24 24.52 -6.98
CA SER A 192 5.50 25.69 -6.48
C SER A 192 5.60 25.99 -4.98
N SER A 193 6.22 25.13 -4.14
CA SER A 193 6.35 25.47 -2.71
C SER A 193 7.50 24.77 -1.99
N SER A 194 8.19 25.53 -1.12
CA SER A 194 9.20 25.07 -0.17
C SER A 194 8.61 24.29 1.03
N ASN A 195 7.36 23.87 0.98
CA ASN A 195 6.64 23.24 2.08
C ASN A 195 7.02 21.76 2.22
N GLY A 196 7.15 21.28 3.47
CA GLY A 196 7.44 19.87 3.77
C GLY A 196 6.36 18.89 3.29
N LEU A 197 6.67 17.58 3.37
CA LEU A 197 5.82 16.48 2.91
C LEU A 197 4.36 16.60 3.36
N ALA A 198 4.11 16.89 4.64
CA ALA A 198 2.76 16.98 5.20
C ALA A 198 1.89 18.04 4.50
N SER A 199 2.46 19.23 4.21
CA SER A 199 1.73 20.30 3.51
C SER A 199 1.43 19.91 2.06
N ARG A 200 2.36 19.23 1.38
CA ARG A 200 2.19 18.77 0.00
C ARG A 200 1.12 17.68 -0.10
N VAL A 201 1.14 16.71 0.82
CA VAL A 201 0.12 15.66 0.90
C VAL A 201 -1.26 16.28 1.16
N LYS A 202 -1.36 17.26 2.07
CA LYS A 202 -2.61 17.97 2.32
C LYS A 202 -3.12 18.67 1.07
N ALA A 203 -2.26 19.31 0.29
CA ALA A 203 -2.62 19.97 -0.96
C ALA A 203 -3.06 18.99 -2.07
N ALA A 204 -2.55 17.75 -2.06
CA ALA A 204 -2.93 16.70 -3.01
C ALA A 204 -4.27 16.03 -2.66
N ARG A 205 -4.79 16.19 -1.44
CA ARG A 205 -6.06 15.60 -1.00
C ARG A 205 -7.25 16.48 -1.40
N VAL A 206 -7.51 16.53 -2.69
CA VAL A 206 -8.64 17.26 -3.28
C VAL A 206 -9.46 16.33 -4.20
N PRO A 207 -10.77 16.58 -4.40
CA PRO A 207 -11.64 15.67 -5.15
C PRO A 207 -11.11 15.33 -6.54
N SER A 208 -10.62 16.32 -7.28
CA SER A 208 -10.10 16.16 -8.65
C SER A 208 -8.86 15.25 -8.75
N ILE A 209 -8.14 15.07 -7.66
CA ILE A 209 -6.99 14.16 -7.59
C ILE A 209 -7.44 12.79 -7.06
N LEU A 210 -8.12 12.76 -5.91
CA LEU A 210 -8.46 11.52 -5.23
C LEU A 210 -9.45 10.64 -6.02
N SER A 211 -10.34 11.23 -6.83
CA SER A 211 -11.26 10.48 -7.70
C SER A 211 -10.55 9.69 -8.82
N GLN A 212 -9.27 9.96 -9.08
CA GLN A 212 -8.47 9.30 -10.11
C GLN A 212 -7.68 8.09 -9.59
N HIS A 213 -7.89 7.67 -8.33
CA HIS A 213 -7.06 6.62 -7.72
C HIS A 213 -7.07 5.30 -8.49
N GLN A 214 -8.15 4.98 -9.20
CA GLN A 214 -8.26 3.75 -9.99
C GLN A 214 -7.31 3.70 -11.20
N ASP A 215 -6.80 4.84 -11.66
CA ASP A 215 -5.80 4.92 -12.75
C ASP A 215 -4.47 4.24 -12.35
N PHE A 216 -4.27 4.03 -11.04
CA PHE A 216 -3.09 3.40 -10.47
C PHE A 216 -3.32 1.94 -10.03
N ALA A 217 -4.28 1.25 -10.64
CA ALA A 217 -4.56 -0.16 -10.31
C ALA A 217 -3.32 -1.05 -10.39
N LEU A 218 -3.22 -2.01 -9.46
CA LEU A 218 -2.16 -3.02 -9.40
C LEU A 218 -2.76 -4.42 -9.49
N LEU A 219 -2.06 -5.32 -10.16
CA LEU A 219 -2.35 -6.75 -10.11
C LEU A 219 -1.89 -7.34 -8.76
N THR A 220 -2.43 -8.51 -8.37
CA THR A 220 -1.94 -9.24 -7.19
C THR A 220 -0.46 -9.61 -7.37
N GLY A 221 0.36 -9.39 -6.35
CA GLY A 221 1.80 -9.63 -6.40
C GLY A 221 2.59 -8.61 -7.24
N GLU A 222 1.95 -7.54 -7.72
CA GLU A 222 2.64 -6.52 -8.51
C GLU A 222 3.49 -5.61 -7.62
N LEU A 223 4.77 -5.49 -7.99
CA LEU A 223 5.78 -4.62 -7.37
C LEU A 223 6.00 -3.39 -8.24
N ARG A 224 5.97 -2.20 -7.64
CA ARG A 224 6.32 -0.92 -8.31
C ARG A 224 7.27 -0.08 -7.46
N ALA A 225 8.25 0.57 -8.08
CA ALA A 225 8.98 1.69 -7.48
C ALA A 225 8.12 2.96 -7.61
N VAL A 226 8.01 3.74 -6.51
CA VAL A 226 7.14 4.94 -6.51
C VAL A 226 7.89 6.24 -6.23
N ILE A 227 8.95 6.19 -5.44
CA ILE A 227 9.82 7.35 -5.15
C ILE A 227 11.26 6.89 -5.02
#